data_1d3f9254f8fcdfab034c7b797acd8be0
#
_entry.id   1d3f9254f8fcdfab034c7b797acd8be0
#
_cell.length_a   1.000
_cell.length_b   1.000
_cell.length_c   1.000
_cell.angle_alpha   90.00
_cell.angle_beta   90.00
_cell.angle_gamma   90.00
#
_symmetry.space_group_name_H-M   'P 1'
#
loop_
_entity.id
_entity.type
_entity.pdbx_description
1 polymer ?
#
loop_
_entity_poly.entity_id
_entity_poly.type
_entity_poly.pdbx_seq_one_letter_code
_entity_poly.pdbx_strand_id
1 'polypeptide(L)'
;MKILANAIVLGASALGAGTAMIAGIGPGIGEGYCGGKAVESIARQPEASGTITRTMIIGDAIAETTGIYALVIALLLLYANPLFGNLTNAIGNIAGV
;
A
#
# COMPACT_ATOMS: atom_id res chain seq x y z
N MET A 1 3.26 -9.50 31.25
CA MET A 1 3.72 -8.23 30.68
C MET A 1 4.18 -8.38 29.23
N LYS A 2 5.16 -9.23 28.95
CA LYS A 2 5.67 -9.44 27.57
C LYS A 2 4.57 -9.86 26.58
N ILE A 3 3.73 -10.81 26.97
CA ILE A 3 2.64 -11.33 26.10
C ILE A 3 1.66 -10.19 25.75
N LEU A 4 1.25 -9.41 26.75
CA LEU A 4 0.32 -8.31 26.54
C LEU A 4 0.94 -7.21 25.67
N ALA A 5 2.20 -6.83 25.94
CA ALA A 5 2.90 -5.83 25.14
C ALA A 5 3.05 -6.28 23.68
N ASN A 6 3.41 -7.55 23.46
CA ASN A 6 3.51 -8.11 22.12
C ASN A 6 2.16 -8.13 21.41
N ALA A 7 1.10 -8.50 22.11
CA ALA A 7 -0.25 -8.52 21.56
C ALA A 7 -0.71 -7.12 21.15
N ILE A 8 -0.42 -6.09 21.95
CA ILE A 8 -0.74 -4.70 21.64
C ILE A 8 0.01 -4.22 20.38
N VAL A 9 1.31 -4.50 20.30
CA VAL A 9 2.11 -4.09 19.14
C VAL A 9 1.67 -4.81 17.88
N LEU A 10 1.41 -6.12 17.95
CA LEU A 10 0.92 -6.88 16.81
C LEU A 10 -0.46 -6.40 16.36
N GLY A 11 -1.37 -6.16 17.30
CA GLY A 11 -2.68 -5.61 16.99
C GLY A 11 -2.62 -4.23 16.35
N ALA A 12 -1.81 -3.32 16.91
CA ALA A 12 -1.60 -1.99 16.37
C ALA A 12 -0.96 -2.04 14.99
N SER A 13 0.01 -2.94 14.78
CA SER A 13 0.67 -3.13 13.48
C SER A 13 -0.29 -3.67 12.43
N ALA A 14 -1.16 -4.60 12.80
CA ALA A 14 -2.19 -5.13 11.90
C ALA A 14 -3.19 -4.03 11.49
N LEU A 15 -3.64 -3.22 12.44
CA LEU A 15 -4.50 -2.07 12.16
C LEU A 15 -3.79 -1.02 11.30
N GLY A 16 -2.54 -0.72 11.60
CA GLY A 16 -1.71 0.20 10.82
C GLY A 16 -1.51 -0.29 9.38
N ALA A 17 -1.26 -1.58 9.19
CA ALA A 17 -1.13 -2.19 7.87
C ALA A 17 -2.43 -2.08 7.06
N GLY A 18 -3.57 -2.39 7.68
CA GLY A 18 -4.88 -2.24 7.06
C GLY A 18 -5.20 -0.77 6.73
N THR A 19 -4.88 0.14 7.64
CA THR A 19 -5.08 1.59 7.44
C THR A 19 -4.21 2.11 6.30
N ALA A 20 -2.96 1.66 6.17
CA ALA A 20 -2.07 2.03 5.07
C ALA A 20 -2.67 1.66 3.71
N MET A 21 -3.38 0.54 3.62
CA MET A 21 -4.00 0.09 2.37
C MET A 21 -5.17 0.97 1.90
N ILE A 22 -5.69 1.84 2.77
CA ILE A 22 -6.70 2.84 2.36
C ILE A 22 -6.15 3.77 1.27
N ALA A 23 -4.84 4.01 1.25
CA ALA A 23 -4.20 4.81 0.21
C ALA A 23 -4.42 4.24 -1.20
N GLY A 24 -4.72 2.96 -1.35
CA GLY A 24 -5.06 2.34 -2.63
C GLY A 24 -6.34 2.86 -3.28
N ILE A 25 -7.21 3.53 -2.52
CA ILE A 25 -8.44 4.13 -3.04
C ILE A 25 -8.12 5.21 -4.08
N GLY A 26 -7.11 6.06 -3.83
CA GLY A 26 -6.71 7.13 -4.74
C GLY A 26 -6.32 6.62 -6.12
N PRO A 27 -5.28 5.80 -6.23
CA PRO A 27 -4.89 5.17 -7.49
C PRO A 27 -6.02 4.36 -8.12
N GLY A 28 -6.75 3.57 -7.32
CA GLY A 28 -7.87 2.77 -7.81
C GLY A 28 -8.94 3.59 -8.54
N ILE A 29 -9.32 4.73 -7.98
CA ILE A 29 -10.28 5.64 -8.61
C ILE A 29 -9.64 6.32 -9.84
N GLY A 30 -8.43 6.84 -9.70
CA GLY A 30 -7.74 7.56 -10.78
C GLY A 30 -7.46 6.69 -11.99
N GLU A 31 -6.95 5.50 -11.77
CA GLU A 31 -6.66 4.53 -12.84
C GLU A 31 -7.94 3.99 -13.48
N GLY A 32 -8.97 3.72 -12.67
CA GLY A 32 -10.28 3.33 -13.19
C GLY A 32 -10.88 4.40 -14.08
N TYR A 33 -10.78 5.67 -13.69
CA TYR A 33 -11.23 6.80 -14.52
C TYR A 33 -10.42 6.91 -15.81
N CYS A 34 -9.09 6.80 -15.72
CA CYS A 34 -8.19 6.82 -16.86
C CYS A 34 -8.50 5.67 -17.83
N GLY A 35 -8.69 4.46 -17.32
CA GLY A 35 -9.07 3.30 -18.12
C GLY A 35 -10.42 3.48 -18.82
N GLY A 36 -11.42 4.00 -18.14
CA GLY A 36 -12.72 4.32 -18.72
C GLY A 36 -12.61 5.33 -19.85
N LYS A 37 -11.81 6.38 -19.67
CA LYS A 37 -11.55 7.39 -20.73
C LYS A 37 -10.78 6.81 -21.92
N ALA A 38 -9.83 5.92 -21.65
CA ALA A 38 -9.08 5.24 -22.71
C ALA A 38 -10.01 4.37 -23.57
N VAL A 39 -10.89 3.58 -22.94
CA VAL A 39 -11.87 2.74 -23.65
C VAL A 39 -12.80 3.61 -24.51
N GLU A 40 -13.32 4.70 -23.96
CA GLU A 40 -14.16 5.65 -24.68
C GLU A 40 -13.43 6.27 -25.90
N SER A 41 -12.17 6.65 -25.70
CA SER A 41 -11.34 7.22 -26.76
C SER A 41 -11.03 6.23 -27.88
N ILE A 42 -10.76 4.97 -27.53
CA ILE A 42 -10.54 3.91 -28.51
C ILE A 42 -11.81 3.64 -29.31
N ALA A 43 -12.98 3.67 -28.66
CA ALA A 43 -14.25 3.52 -29.37
C ALA A 43 -14.49 4.61 -30.43
N ARG A 44 -14.00 5.83 -30.17
CA ARG A 44 -14.10 6.96 -31.10
C ARG A 44 -12.99 6.94 -32.16
N GLN A 45 -11.80 6.49 -31.81
CA GLN A 45 -10.62 6.47 -32.66
C GLN A 45 -9.91 5.10 -32.59
N PRO A 46 -10.50 4.04 -33.18
CA PRO A 46 -9.91 2.70 -33.11
C PRO A 46 -8.49 2.60 -33.67
N GLU A 47 -8.16 3.44 -34.64
CA GLU A 47 -6.82 3.51 -35.26
C GLU A 47 -5.76 4.03 -34.30
N ALA A 48 -6.14 4.75 -33.24
CA ALA A 48 -5.23 5.27 -32.22
C ALA A 48 -5.12 4.34 -30.99
N SER A 49 -5.72 3.16 -31.01
CA SER A 49 -5.80 2.26 -29.87
C SER A 49 -4.44 1.94 -29.24
N GLY A 50 -3.41 1.71 -30.06
CA GLY A 50 -2.06 1.42 -29.57
C GLY A 50 -1.44 2.59 -28.79
N THR A 51 -1.57 3.81 -29.31
CA THR A 51 -1.06 5.02 -28.65
C THR A 51 -1.83 5.31 -27.37
N ILE A 52 -3.16 5.22 -27.40
CA ILE A 52 -4.01 5.44 -26.24
C ILE A 52 -3.69 4.45 -25.12
N THR A 53 -3.60 3.16 -25.44
CA THR A 53 -3.28 2.11 -24.47
C THR A 53 -1.90 2.31 -23.85
N ARG A 54 -0.89 2.66 -24.64
CA ARG A 54 0.46 2.92 -24.15
C ARG A 54 0.48 4.10 -23.19
N THR A 55 -0.14 5.21 -23.56
CA THR A 55 -0.20 6.41 -22.73
C THR A 55 -0.95 6.15 -21.42
N MET A 56 -2.06 5.41 -21.48
CA MET A 56 -2.82 4.98 -20.32
C MET A 56 -1.93 4.18 -19.35
N ILE A 57 -1.26 3.14 -19.84
CA ILE A 57 -0.40 2.28 -19.00
C ILE A 57 0.69 3.09 -18.32
N ILE A 58 1.33 4.02 -19.01
CA ILE A 58 2.37 4.88 -18.44
C ILE A 58 1.79 5.76 -17.33
N GLY A 59 0.66 6.39 -17.58
CA GLY A 59 -0.02 7.23 -16.59
C GLY A 59 -0.46 6.44 -15.36
N ASP A 60 -1.08 5.30 -15.56
CA ASP A 60 -1.54 4.43 -14.48
C ASP A 60 -0.38 3.85 -13.67
N ALA A 61 0.73 3.47 -14.32
CA ALA A 61 1.92 3.00 -13.63
C ALA A 61 2.54 4.07 -12.71
N ILE A 62 2.51 5.33 -13.12
CA ILE A 62 2.96 6.45 -12.28
C ILE A 62 1.98 6.68 -11.13
N ALA A 63 0.69 6.63 -11.40
CA ALA A 63 -0.35 6.83 -10.39
C ALA A 63 -0.33 5.73 -9.31
N GLU A 64 -0.05 4.48 -9.69
CA GLU A 64 0.03 3.34 -8.77
C GLU A 64 1.17 3.45 -7.77
N THR A 65 2.16 4.30 -7.99
CA THR A 65 3.33 4.46 -7.10
C THR A 65 2.92 4.71 -5.64
N THR A 66 1.89 5.50 -5.40
CA THR A 66 1.40 5.79 -4.04
C THR A 66 0.77 4.57 -3.39
N GLY A 67 0.04 3.76 -4.15
CA GLY A 67 -0.51 2.48 -3.67
C GLY A 67 0.58 1.47 -3.33
N ILE A 68 1.63 1.42 -4.13
CA ILE A 68 2.79 0.55 -3.88
C ILE A 68 3.54 0.98 -2.62
N TYR A 69 3.72 2.28 -2.37
CA TYR A 69 4.33 2.77 -1.13
C TYR A 69 3.52 2.35 0.10
N ALA A 70 2.20 2.46 0.04
CA ALA A 70 1.33 2.02 1.12
C ALA A 70 1.43 0.50 1.34
N LEU A 71 1.48 -0.28 0.27
CA LEU A 71 1.66 -1.74 0.34
C LEU A 71 2.99 -2.09 1.00
N VAL A 72 4.08 -1.42 0.66
CA VAL A 72 5.39 -1.65 1.28
C VAL A 72 5.33 -1.37 2.78
N ILE A 73 4.70 -0.28 3.21
CA ILE A 73 4.51 0.03 4.63
C ILE A 73 3.70 -1.08 5.32
N ALA A 74 2.60 -1.52 4.70
CA ALA A 74 1.77 -2.59 5.24
C ALA A 74 2.55 -3.90 5.41
N LEU A 75 3.34 -4.29 4.40
CA LEU A 75 4.17 -5.48 4.46
C LEU A 75 5.27 -5.39 5.53
N LEU A 76 5.90 -4.23 5.68
CA LEU A 76 6.89 -4.00 6.73
C LEU A 76 6.27 -4.14 8.12
N LEU A 77 5.07 -3.61 8.33
CA LEU A 77 4.37 -3.72 9.62
C LEU A 77 3.94 -5.15 9.93
N LEU A 78 3.60 -5.95 8.91
CA LEU A 78 3.15 -7.34 9.12
C LEU A 78 4.30 -8.33 9.25
N TYR A 79 5.38 -8.18 8.49
CA TYR A 79 6.42 -9.22 8.35
C TYR A 79 7.80 -8.81 8.81
N ALA A 80 8.14 -7.52 8.83
CA ALA A 80 9.47 -7.02 9.17
C ALA A 80 9.41 -5.84 10.12
N ASN A 81 8.53 -5.88 11.11
CA ASN A 81 8.23 -4.76 11.98
C ASN A 81 9.41 -4.41 12.90
N PRO A 82 10.13 -3.31 12.64
CA PRO A 82 11.26 -2.90 13.49
C PRO A 82 10.82 -2.44 14.88
N LEU A 83 9.58 -1.96 15.01
CA LEU A 83 9.03 -1.50 16.30
C LEU A 83 8.87 -2.66 17.28
N PHE A 84 8.53 -3.84 16.77
CA PHE A 84 8.37 -5.04 17.59
C PHE A 84 9.70 -5.45 18.24
N GLY A 85 10.79 -5.46 17.48
CA GLY A 85 12.11 -5.77 17.99
C GLY A 85 12.59 -4.75 19.04
N ASN A 86 12.39 -3.47 18.76
CA ASN A 86 12.76 -2.38 19.67
C ASN A 86 12.00 -2.48 21.00
N LEU A 87 10.69 -2.77 20.94
CA LEU A 87 9.90 -2.95 22.15
C LEU A 87 10.36 -4.17 22.96
N THR A 88 10.61 -5.29 22.30
CA THR A 88 11.07 -6.52 22.97
C THR A 88 12.39 -6.29 23.69
N ASN A 89 13.32 -5.58 23.05
CA ASN A 89 14.60 -5.21 23.67
C ASN A 89 14.41 -4.26 24.87
N ALA A 90 13.55 -3.24 24.72
CA ALA A 90 13.25 -2.30 25.80
C ALA A 90 12.65 -3.01 27.02
N ILE A 91 11.69 -3.92 26.81
CA ILE A 91 11.08 -4.72 27.88
C ILE A 91 12.12 -5.63 28.54
N GLY A 92 13.00 -6.25 27.76
CA GLY A 92 14.09 -7.04 28.28
C GLY A 92 15.01 -6.26 29.20
N ASN A 93 15.39 -5.06 28.79
CA ASN A 93 16.24 -4.14 29.58
C ASN A 93 15.57 -3.69 30.90
N ILE A 94 14.26 -3.39 30.85
CA ILE A 94 13.50 -2.97 32.05
C ILE A 94 13.31 -4.17 33.01
N ALA A 95 13.06 -5.35 32.49
CA ALA A 95 12.81 -6.55 33.28
C ALA A 95 14.10 -7.19 33.82
N GLY A 96 15.28 -6.74 33.41
CA GLY A 96 16.56 -7.29 33.84
C GLY A 96 16.82 -8.74 33.35
N VAL A 97 16.23 -9.11 32.22
CA VAL A 97 16.35 -10.45 31.59
C VAL A 97 16.97 -10.33 30.21
#